data_a8f37ec94b0cb2ac77b5934cd8f23ca1
#
_entry.id   a8f37ec94b0cb2ac77b5934cd8f23ca1
#
_cell.length_a   1.000
_cell.length_b   1.000
_cell.length_c   1.000
_cell.angle_alpha   90.00
_cell.angle_beta   90.00
_cell.angle_gamma   90.00
#
_symmetry.space_group_name_H-M   'P 1'
#
loop_
_entity.id
_entity.type
_entity.pdbx_description
1 polymer ?
#
loop_
_entity_poly.entity_id
_entity_poly.type
_entity_poly.pdbx_seq_one_letter_code
_entity_poly.pdbx_strand_id
1 'polypeptide(L)'
;GQMPLNYYVNLPSCVPATRFEHSGCVMDARNMIKLVNEPGVLGMGEMMNVPGVIYNSAEVQKKLDLFQSLGRVIDGHAPCVRGKELAAYVASGIDTDHESISWDEAKEKLRNGLAVLVREGSASRNLTAILRGVIDEGIDVSSLAFCTDDKHLADIRHEGTIRHCVQMAIALGMEPVRALRLATINAARIYGLRRMGAVAPGWEADLVVFDNLQSLIPQAVFHKGVDALKACEKITPVTPNASLQGSVKPAEFDVTTFSLSHFADDREYPVITMLPGEIFTEKSTIMGKDIAAALASGDVYLIAVLERHHGTGNVGLGLLRGYGLKDGAVATTVAHDSHNLIVIGTSPEAMNAAAKELVRVQGGYTLVKGTEVVDTLPLNICGLMSSAPAEELIGSLDEIAAKAHAQGVLDGIDPFISLSFMALPVIPKLRITDMGMFDTEEFEFIK
;
A
#
# COMPACT_ATOMS: atom_id res chain seq x y z
N GLY A 1 -17.60 -9.11 15.26
CA GLY A 1 -18.55 -10.02 14.93
C GLY A 1 -19.93 -9.60 14.45
N GLN A 2 -20.19 -8.33 14.05
CA GLN A 2 -21.51 -7.94 13.50
C GLN A 2 -21.56 -7.98 11.96
N MET A 3 -20.41 -7.99 11.30
CA MET A 3 -20.34 -8.02 9.84
C MET A 3 -20.74 -9.40 9.30
N PRO A 4 -21.61 -9.49 8.26
CA PRO A 4 -21.99 -10.75 7.64
C PRO A 4 -20.92 -11.24 6.64
N LEU A 5 -19.68 -11.29 7.10
CA LEU A 5 -18.52 -11.81 6.38
C LEU A 5 -17.47 -12.31 7.40
N ASN A 6 -16.64 -13.23 6.98
CA ASN A 6 -15.46 -13.61 7.72
C ASN A 6 -14.34 -12.59 7.43
N TYR A 7 -13.78 -12.01 8.47
CA TYR A 7 -12.68 -11.07 8.37
C TYR A 7 -11.46 -11.63 9.07
N TYR A 8 -10.37 -11.72 8.33
CA TYR A 8 -9.09 -12.22 8.80
C TYR A 8 -8.00 -11.18 8.62
N VAL A 9 -6.98 -11.25 9.44
CA VAL A 9 -5.87 -10.28 9.44
C VAL A 9 -4.55 -11.04 9.51
N ASN A 10 -3.58 -10.59 8.73
CA ASN A 10 -2.19 -10.93 8.94
C ASN A 10 -1.50 -9.80 9.72
N LEU A 11 -0.62 -10.15 10.65
CA LEU A 11 0.13 -9.16 11.40
C LEU A 11 1.19 -8.51 10.49
N PRO A 12 1.24 -7.17 10.41
CA PRO A 12 2.16 -6.50 9.49
C PRO A 12 3.62 -6.78 9.89
N SER A 13 4.44 -7.17 8.94
CA SER A 13 5.85 -7.46 9.16
C SER A 13 6.74 -6.21 9.07
N CYS A 14 6.25 -5.19 8.40
CA CYS A 14 7.03 -4.04 7.93
C CYS A 14 6.56 -2.72 8.55
N VAL A 15 6.32 -2.71 9.85
CA VAL A 15 5.99 -1.50 10.63
C VAL A 15 7.02 -1.33 11.76
N PRO A 16 8.03 -0.47 11.54
CA PRO A 16 8.46 0.12 10.27
C PRO A 16 9.00 -0.92 9.27
N ALA A 17 9.07 -0.58 7.99
CA ALA A 17 9.63 -1.48 6.96
C ALA A 17 11.14 -1.69 7.18
N THR A 18 11.84 -0.65 7.63
CA THR A 18 13.27 -0.67 7.93
C THR A 18 13.58 0.08 9.23
N ARG A 19 14.83 -0.03 9.70
CA ARG A 19 15.34 0.77 10.83
C ARG A 19 15.65 2.24 10.47
N PHE A 20 15.42 2.63 9.22
CA PHE A 20 15.76 3.94 8.69
C PHE A 20 14.54 4.90 8.63
N GLU A 21 13.53 4.59 9.42
CA GLU A 21 12.31 5.39 9.56
C GLU A 21 11.66 5.14 10.93
N HIS A 22 10.84 6.07 11.40
CA HIS A 22 10.01 5.89 12.58
C HIS A 22 8.55 5.64 12.18
N SER A 23 7.85 4.85 12.98
CA SER A 23 6.43 4.55 12.79
C SER A 23 5.67 4.64 14.12
N GLY A 24 4.34 4.58 14.06
CA GLY A 24 3.49 4.65 15.25
C GLY A 24 3.67 3.49 16.24
N CYS A 25 4.22 2.37 15.79
CA CYS A 25 4.63 1.25 16.64
C CYS A 25 5.76 0.46 15.98
N VAL A 26 6.38 -0.44 16.75
CA VAL A 26 7.36 -1.39 16.22
C VAL A 26 6.77 -2.79 16.30
N MET A 27 6.50 -3.40 15.14
CA MET A 27 6.00 -4.77 15.01
C MET A 27 7.16 -5.76 14.91
N ASP A 28 7.93 -5.86 15.99
CA ASP A 28 8.94 -6.91 16.16
C ASP A 28 8.31 -8.23 16.65
N ALA A 29 9.08 -9.31 16.66
CA ALA A 29 8.60 -10.62 17.10
C ALA A 29 8.03 -10.62 18.53
N ARG A 30 8.54 -9.74 19.44
CA ARG A 30 8.05 -9.61 20.81
C ARG A 30 6.66 -8.99 20.90
N ASN A 31 6.35 -8.10 19.98
CA ASN A 31 5.02 -7.48 19.88
C ASN A 31 4.05 -8.38 19.12
N MET A 32 4.51 -9.03 18.05
CA MET A 32 3.70 -9.98 17.28
C MET A 32 3.22 -11.16 18.13
N ILE A 33 4.06 -11.74 18.99
CA ILE A 33 3.66 -12.89 19.83
C ILE A 33 2.50 -12.57 20.79
N LYS A 34 2.30 -11.31 21.14
CA LYS A 34 1.17 -10.87 21.96
C LYS A 34 -0.16 -10.88 21.20
N LEU A 35 -0.11 -10.75 19.89
CA LEU A 35 -1.25 -10.57 19.00
C LEU A 35 -1.53 -11.82 18.16
N VAL A 36 -0.56 -12.70 17.99
CA VAL A 36 -0.67 -13.84 17.06
C VAL A 36 -1.83 -14.77 17.35
N ASN A 37 -2.29 -14.86 18.60
CA ASN A 37 -3.42 -15.71 19.00
C ASN A 37 -4.76 -14.93 19.09
N GLU A 38 -4.80 -13.66 18.73
CA GLU A 38 -6.07 -12.94 18.66
C GLU A 38 -6.99 -13.57 17.61
N PRO A 39 -8.30 -13.61 17.88
CA PRO A 39 -9.27 -14.18 16.95
C PRO A 39 -9.20 -13.51 15.58
N GLY A 40 -9.09 -14.29 14.51
CA GLY A 40 -9.02 -13.80 13.13
C GLY A 40 -7.60 -13.52 12.62
N VAL A 41 -6.57 -13.61 13.46
CA VAL A 41 -5.18 -13.53 12.99
C VAL A 41 -4.77 -14.85 12.36
N LEU A 42 -4.44 -14.83 11.05
CA LEU A 42 -4.04 -16.01 10.29
C LEU A 42 -2.53 -16.22 10.26
N GLY A 43 -1.78 -15.17 9.98
CA GLY A 43 -0.36 -15.27 9.70
C GLY A 43 0.37 -13.94 9.84
N MET A 44 1.50 -13.85 9.18
CA MET A 44 2.30 -12.63 9.03
C MET A 44 1.99 -12.00 7.67
N GLY A 45 1.79 -10.70 7.66
CA GLY A 45 1.67 -9.89 6.44
C GLY A 45 2.99 -9.82 5.69
N GLU A 46 2.91 -9.30 4.51
CA GLU A 46 3.98 -9.28 3.51
C GLU A 46 5.38 -8.94 4.03
N MET A 47 6.33 -9.81 3.75
CA MET A 47 7.75 -9.60 4.10
C MET A 47 8.44 -8.81 2.98
N MET A 48 8.37 -7.48 3.05
CA MET A 48 8.96 -6.57 2.07
C MET A 48 10.48 -6.41 2.21
N ASN A 49 11.04 -6.69 3.38
CA ASN A 49 12.48 -6.55 3.61
C ASN A 49 13.26 -7.73 3.02
N VAL A 50 13.26 -7.84 1.68
CA VAL A 50 13.95 -8.90 0.93
C VAL A 50 15.45 -8.94 1.26
N PRO A 51 16.20 -7.83 1.30
CA PRO A 51 17.60 -7.87 1.72
C PRO A 51 17.76 -8.45 3.14
N GLY A 52 16.90 -8.08 4.07
CA GLY A 52 16.91 -8.61 5.43
C GLY A 52 16.68 -10.12 5.50
N VAL A 53 15.88 -10.68 4.60
CA VAL A 53 15.70 -12.12 4.45
C VAL A 53 16.95 -12.77 3.87
N ILE A 54 17.44 -12.29 2.73
CA ILE A 54 18.56 -12.88 1.99
C ILE A 54 19.86 -12.84 2.80
N TYR A 55 20.13 -11.71 3.48
CA TYR A 55 21.32 -11.50 4.29
C TYR A 55 21.16 -11.92 5.76
N ASN A 56 20.06 -12.63 6.08
CA ASN A 56 19.81 -13.23 7.38
C ASN A 56 19.83 -12.20 8.54
N SER A 57 19.13 -11.08 8.38
CA SER A 57 18.98 -10.08 9.43
C SER A 57 18.30 -10.67 10.65
N ALA A 58 18.92 -10.52 11.83
CA ALA A 58 18.42 -11.10 13.08
C ALA A 58 16.98 -10.66 13.43
N GLU A 59 16.58 -9.44 13.08
CA GLU A 59 15.22 -8.94 13.31
C GLU A 59 14.21 -9.62 12.40
N VAL A 60 14.57 -9.81 11.12
CA VAL A 60 13.72 -10.48 10.14
C VAL A 60 13.59 -11.96 10.52
N GLN A 61 14.70 -12.64 10.82
CA GLN A 61 14.68 -14.06 11.17
C GLN A 61 13.81 -14.36 12.38
N LYS A 62 13.86 -13.54 13.44
CA LYS A 62 12.98 -13.71 14.62
C LYS A 62 11.50 -13.68 14.27
N LYS A 63 11.10 -12.85 13.31
CA LYS A 63 9.70 -12.80 12.83
C LYS A 63 9.35 -14.07 12.05
N LEU A 64 10.20 -14.47 11.12
CA LEU A 64 10.02 -15.69 10.33
C LEU A 64 9.95 -16.94 11.23
N ASP A 65 10.91 -17.12 12.13
CA ASP A 65 10.97 -18.23 13.09
C ASP A 65 9.70 -18.33 13.95
N LEU A 66 9.17 -17.17 14.38
CA LEU A 66 7.94 -17.13 15.17
C LEU A 66 6.77 -17.76 14.39
N PHE A 67 6.50 -17.30 13.17
CA PHE A 67 5.34 -17.76 12.41
C PHE A 67 5.53 -19.18 11.87
N GLN A 68 6.74 -19.57 11.50
CA GLN A 68 7.06 -20.96 11.13
C GLN A 68 6.84 -21.92 12.30
N SER A 69 7.32 -21.56 13.49
CA SER A 69 7.14 -22.41 14.69
C SER A 69 5.67 -22.64 15.05
N LEU A 70 4.80 -21.72 14.64
CA LEU A 70 3.35 -21.80 14.83
C LEU A 70 2.62 -22.46 13.65
N GLY A 71 3.33 -22.78 12.56
CA GLY A 71 2.73 -23.32 11.34
C GLY A 71 1.74 -22.37 10.68
N ARG A 72 1.99 -21.06 10.75
CA ARG A 72 1.14 -20.02 10.19
C ARG A 72 1.72 -19.47 8.90
N VAL A 73 0.85 -19.05 8.00
CA VAL A 73 1.22 -18.46 6.71
C VAL A 73 2.08 -17.21 6.89
N ILE A 74 3.08 -17.08 6.04
CA ILE A 74 3.93 -15.92 5.91
C ILE A 74 3.76 -15.36 4.50
N ASP A 75 3.09 -14.22 4.38
CA ASP A 75 2.97 -13.55 3.09
C ASP A 75 4.29 -12.91 2.67
N GLY A 76 4.54 -12.93 1.38
CA GLY A 76 5.72 -12.34 0.76
C GLY A 76 5.39 -11.14 -0.11
N HIS A 77 6.46 -10.38 -0.38
CA HIS A 77 6.51 -9.23 -1.27
C HIS A 77 7.90 -9.19 -1.90
N ALA A 78 8.03 -9.72 -3.10
CA ALA A 78 9.33 -9.96 -3.72
C ALA A 78 9.35 -9.51 -5.19
N PRO A 79 9.18 -8.18 -5.47
CA PRO A 79 9.21 -7.66 -6.83
C PRO A 79 10.58 -7.89 -7.47
N CYS A 80 10.58 -8.48 -8.68
CA CYS A 80 11.79 -8.72 -9.49
C CYS A 80 12.84 -9.64 -8.84
N VAL A 81 12.53 -10.31 -7.74
CA VAL A 81 13.44 -11.25 -7.07
C VAL A 81 13.48 -12.56 -7.86
N ARG A 82 14.67 -12.97 -8.32
CA ARG A 82 14.90 -14.10 -9.24
C ARG A 82 16.09 -14.96 -8.80
N GLY A 83 16.20 -16.14 -9.39
CA GLY A 83 17.37 -17.02 -9.28
C GLY A 83 17.72 -17.40 -7.84
N LYS A 84 18.99 -17.18 -7.45
CA LYS A 84 19.48 -17.57 -6.12
C LYS A 84 18.86 -16.75 -4.99
N GLU A 85 18.55 -15.48 -5.24
CA GLU A 85 17.88 -14.61 -4.26
C GLU A 85 16.46 -15.09 -3.99
N LEU A 86 15.73 -15.47 -5.05
CA LEU A 86 14.42 -16.08 -4.90
C LEU A 86 14.49 -17.40 -4.13
N ALA A 87 15.46 -18.26 -4.45
CA ALA A 87 15.64 -19.51 -3.72
C ALA A 87 15.92 -19.28 -2.22
N ALA A 88 16.74 -18.28 -1.87
CA ALA A 88 17.00 -17.89 -0.48
C ALA A 88 15.74 -17.36 0.21
N TYR A 89 14.98 -16.51 -0.48
CA TYR A 89 13.73 -15.95 0.01
C TYR A 89 12.70 -17.04 0.33
N VAL A 90 12.50 -17.99 -0.59
CA VAL A 90 11.58 -19.13 -0.40
C VAL A 90 12.08 -20.08 0.70
N ALA A 91 13.39 -20.37 0.74
CA ALA A 91 13.98 -21.23 1.76
C ALA A 91 13.84 -20.67 3.19
N SER A 92 13.58 -19.37 3.32
CA SER A 92 13.27 -18.72 4.59
C SER A 92 11.83 -18.95 5.06
N GLY A 93 11.04 -19.80 4.36
CA GLY A 93 9.70 -20.23 4.77
C GLY A 93 8.59 -19.26 4.45
N ILE A 94 8.80 -18.36 3.50
CA ILE A 94 7.78 -17.47 2.96
C ILE A 94 6.90 -18.27 1.98
N ASP A 95 5.58 -18.13 2.08
CA ASP A 95 4.60 -19.00 1.41
C ASP A 95 4.02 -18.38 0.13
N THR A 96 3.92 -17.05 0.05
CA THR A 96 3.21 -16.36 -1.04
C THR A 96 4.04 -15.25 -1.68
N ASP A 97 3.56 -14.74 -2.82
CA ASP A 97 3.99 -13.46 -3.41
C ASP A 97 2.84 -12.85 -4.22
N HIS A 98 2.70 -11.52 -4.17
CA HIS A 98 1.70 -10.77 -4.95
C HIS A 98 2.32 -9.71 -5.87
N GLU A 99 3.65 -9.58 -5.89
CA GLU A 99 4.39 -8.55 -6.62
C GLU A 99 4.87 -8.95 -8.02
N SER A 100 4.47 -10.13 -8.49
CA SER A 100 4.83 -10.56 -9.84
C SER A 100 4.17 -9.68 -10.91
N ILE A 101 4.98 -9.08 -11.79
CA ILE A 101 4.52 -8.19 -12.86
C ILE A 101 4.43 -8.88 -14.23
N SER A 102 5.03 -10.06 -14.39
CA SER A 102 5.07 -10.81 -15.63
C SER A 102 4.84 -12.31 -15.39
N TRP A 103 4.45 -13.00 -16.48
CA TRP A 103 4.29 -14.46 -16.41
C TRP A 103 5.61 -15.19 -16.09
N ASP A 104 6.72 -14.76 -16.69
CA ASP A 104 8.02 -15.41 -16.46
C ASP A 104 8.45 -15.32 -14.98
N GLU A 105 8.17 -14.21 -14.34
CA GLU A 105 8.42 -14.02 -12.91
C GLU A 105 7.50 -14.89 -12.06
N ALA A 106 6.20 -14.83 -12.29
CA ALA A 106 5.21 -15.63 -11.57
C ALA A 106 5.49 -17.14 -11.74
N LYS A 107 5.85 -17.58 -12.94
CA LYS A 107 6.20 -18.97 -13.25
C LYS A 107 7.43 -19.44 -12.48
N GLU A 108 8.44 -18.60 -12.35
CA GLU A 108 9.64 -18.95 -11.57
C GLU A 108 9.30 -19.07 -10.08
N LYS A 109 8.50 -18.18 -9.52
CA LYS A 109 8.03 -18.24 -8.13
C LYS A 109 7.21 -19.49 -7.85
N LEU A 110 6.25 -19.83 -8.74
CA LEU A 110 5.48 -21.08 -8.66
C LEU A 110 6.38 -22.33 -8.68
N ARG A 111 7.41 -22.36 -9.55
CA ARG A 111 8.38 -23.47 -9.63
C ARG A 111 9.23 -23.61 -8.38
N ASN A 112 9.45 -22.55 -7.65
CA ASN A 112 10.14 -22.54 -6.37
C ASN A 112 9.21 -22.83 -5.17
N GLY A 113 7.91 -23.05 -5.40
CA GLY A 113 6.95 -23.44 -4.36
C GLY A 113 6.16 -22.32 -3.73
N LEU A 114 6.37 -21.05 -4.14
CA LEU A 114 5.51 -19.96 -3.70
C LEU A 114 4.11 -20.08 -4.31
N ALA A 115 3.09 -19.75 -3.54
CA ALA A 115 1.79 -19.41 -4.10
C ALA A 115 1.83 -17.99 -4.68
N VAL A 116 1.27 -17.79 -5.87
CA VAL A 116 1.21 -16.46 -6.48
C VAL A 116 -0.20 -15.89 -6.37
N LEU A 117 -0.30 -14.75 -5.72
CA LEU A 117 -1.53 -13.97 -5.63
C LEU A 117 -1.55 -12.98 -6.80
N VAL A 118 -2.41 -13.25 -7.77
CA VAL A 118 -2.50 -12.47 -9.01
C VAL A 118 -3.22 -11.17 -8.74
N ARG A 119 -2.48 -10.06 -8.82
CA ARG A 119 -2.91 -8.74 -8.39
C ARG A 119 -3.64 -7.95 -9.48
N GLU A 120 -4.78 -7.32 -9.08
CA GLU A 120 -5.51 -6.34 -9.89
C GLU A 120 -5.98 -5.19 -8.98
N GLY A 121 -5.05 -4.31 -8.63
CA GLY A 121 -5.26 -3.15 -7.77
C GLY A 121 -5.62 -1.88 -8.55
N SER A 122 -5.37 -0.72 -7.95
CA SER A 122 -5.45 0.59 -8.59
C SER A 122 -4.10 1.02 -9.17
N ALA A 123 -3.05 0.93 -8.38
CA ALA A 123 -1.69 1.30 -8.77
C ALA A 123 -1.00 0.20 -9.61
N SER A 124 -1.33 -1.06 -9.38
CA SER A 124 -0.67 -2.20 -10.04
C SER A 124 -1.69 -3.18 -10.58
N ARG A 125 -1.71 -3.37 -11.91
CA ARG A 125 -2.68 -4.16 -12.67
C ARG A 125 -1.97 -5.22 -13.49
N ASN A 126 -1.61 -6.35 -12.84
CA ASN A 126 -0.76 -7.37 -13.45
C ASN A 126 -1.51 -8.64 -13.87
N LEU A 127 -2.82 -8.73 -13.60
CA LEU A 127 -3.64 -9.92 -13.84
C LEU A 127 -3.55 -10.40 -15.28
N THR A 128 -3.73 -9.52 -16.26
CA THR A 128 -3.72 -9.89 -17.68
C THR A 128 -2.36 -10.45 -18.11
N ALA A 129 -1.26 -9.82 -17.67
CA ALA A 129 0.08 -10.24 -18.03
C ALA A 129 0.41 -11.65 -17.50
N ILE A 130 -0.06 -11.98 -16.29
CA ILE A 130 0.18 -13.28 -15.68
C ILE A 130 -0.76 -14.35 -16.27
N LEU A 131 -2.07 -14.07 -16.33
CA LEU A 131 -3.05 -15.08 -16.72
C LEU A 131 -2.97 -15.50 -18.19
N ARG A 132 -2.50 -14.65 -19.10
CA ARG A 132 -2.25 -15.07 -20.48
C ARG A 132 -1.28 -16.24 -20.52
N GLY A 133 -0.15 -16.16 -19.84
CA GLY A 133 0.81 -17.26 -19.78
C GLY A 133 0.27 -18.52 -19.08
N VAL A 134 -0.54 -18.34 -18.01
CA VAL A 134 -1.21 -19.47 -17.34
C VAL A 134 -2.17 -20.20 -18.28
N ILE A 135 -2.91 -19.47 -19.13
CA ILE A 135 -3.88 -20.03 -20.08
C ILE A 135 -3.13 -20.71 -21.24
N ASP A 136 -2.19 -19.99 -21.84
CA ASP A 136 -1.44 -20.46 -23.03
C ASP A 136 -0.62 -21.73 -22.75
N GLU A 137 -0.02 -21.83 -21.57
CA GLU A 137 0.76 -23.01 -21.16
C GLU A 137 -0.06 -24.10 -20.44
N GLY A 138 -1.35 -23.88 -20.16
CA GLY A 138 -2.21 -24.84 -19.49
C GLY A 138 -1.77 -25.22 -18.07
N ILE A 139 -1.13 -24.30 -17.34
CA ILE A 139 -0.55 -24.55 -16.01
C ILE A 139 -1.62 -24.84 -14.98
N ASP A 140 -1.35 -25.74 -14.03
CA ASP A 140 -2.20 -25.96 -12.87
C ASP A 140 -2.31 -24.67 -12.02
N VAL A 141 -3.54 -24.30 -11.68
CA VAL A 141 -3.84 -23.07 -10.93
C VAL A 141 -3.95 -23.28 -9.42
N SER A 142 -3.63 -24.46 -8.90
CA SER A 142 -3.85 -24.79 -7.48
C SER A 142 -3.08 -23.90 -6.50
N SER A 143 -1.94 -23.35 -6.93
CA SER A 143 -1.12 -22.40 -6.16
C SER A 143 -1.32 -20.93 -6.62
N LEU A 144 -2.42 -20.64 -7.32
CA LEU A 144 -2.80 -19.28 -7.70
C LEU A 144 -4.06 -18.86 -6.94
N ALA A 145 -4.11 -17.60 -6.52
CA ALA A 145 -5.30 -16.92 -6.05
C ALA A 145 -5.33 -15.48 -6.57
N PHE A 146 -6.47 -14.79 -6.46
CA PHE A 146 -6.56 -13.38 -6.78
C PHE A 146 -6.35 -12.51 -5.54
N CYS A 147 -5.77 -11.34 -5.71
CA CYS A 147 -5.76 -10.27 -4.75
C CYS A 147 -5.98 -8.92 -5.44
N THR A 148 -6.22 -7.88 -4.67
CA THR A 148 -6.34 -6.50 -5.17
C THR A 148 -5.18 -5.64 -4.74
N ASP A 149 -4.58 -5.97 -3.61
CA ASP A 149 -3.63 -5.08 -2.95
C ASP A 149 -4.25 -3.69 -2.76
N ASP A 150 -3.53 -2.59 -2.92
CA ASP A 150 -4.08 -1.24 -2.84
C ASP A 150 -5.14 -1.00 -3.94
N LYS A 151 -6.40 -0.94 -3.52
CA LYS A 151 -7.50 -0.63 -4.43
C LYS A 151 -8.37 0.51 -3.89
N HIS A 152 -8.43 1.61 -4.64
CA HIS A 152 -9.20 2.79 -4.29
C HIS A 152 -10.71 2.51 -4.21
N LEU A 153 -11.39 3.22 -3.32
CA LEU A 153 -12.85 3.09 -3.17
C LEU A 153 -13.60 3.36 -4.45
N ALA A 154 -13.16 4.32 -5.27
CA ALA A 154 -13.75 4.61 -6.58
C ALA A 154 -13.64 3.40 -7.52
N ASP A 155 -12.49 2.74 -7.61
CA ASP A 155 -12.30 1.54 -8.42
C ASP A 155 -13.13 0.37 -7.89
N ILE A 156 -13.22 0.22 -6.56
CA ILE A 156 -14.12 -0.79 -5.95
C ILE A 156 -15.57 -0.54 -6.37
N ARG A 157 -15.99 0.72 -6.42
CA ARG A 157 -17.34 1.10 -6.83
C ARG A 157 -17.63 0.81 -8.30
N HIS A 158 -16.70 1.13 -9.18
CA HIS A 158 -16.89 1.03 -10.63
C HIS A 158 -16.62 -0.38 -11.17
N GLU A 159 -15.57 -1.04 -10.70
CA GLU A 159 -15.10 -2.33 -11.21
C GLU A 159 -15.49 -3.50 -10.28
N GLY A 160 -15.45 -3.25 -8.97
CA GLY A 160 -15.50 -4.29 -7.94
C GLY A 160 -14.12 -4.75 -7.51
N THR A 161 -14.07 -5.86 -6.80
CA THR A 161 -12.84 -6.45 -6.25
C THR A 161 -12.56 -7.82 -6.92
N ILE A 162 -12.53 -8.89 -6.15
CA ILE A 162 -12.21 -10.24 -6.63
C ILE A 162 -13.17 -10.74 -7.72
N ARG A 163 -14.46 -10.34 -7.69
CA ARG A 163 -15.39 -10.66 -8.78
C ARG A 163 -14.90 -10.11 -10.13
N HIS A 164 -14.38 -8.89 -10.15
CA HIS A 164 -13.78 -8.28 -11.33
C HIS A 164 -12.61 -9.11 -11.85
N CYS A 165 -11.71 -9.57 -10.96
CA CYS A 165 -10.60 -10.45 -11.33
C CYS A 165 -11.09 -11.76 -12.00
N VAL A 166 -12.14 -12.38 -11.47
CA VAL A 166 -12.75 -13.58 -12.06
C VAL A 166 -13.34 -13.28 -13.44
N GLN A 167 -14.05 -12.15 -13.60
CA GLN A 167 -14.62 -11.74 -14.89
C GLN A 167 -13.53 -11.50 -15.93
N MET A 168 -12.44 -10.82 -15.56
CA MET A 168 -11.28 -10.63 -16.43
C MET A 168 -10.64 -11.95 -16.85
N ALA A 169 -10.46 -12.89 -15.91
CA ALA A 169 -9.91 -14.20 -16.21
C ALA A 169 -10.77 -14.99 -17.25
N ILE A 170 -12.09 -14.93 -17.08
CA ILE A 170 -13.04 -15.55 -18.02
C ILE A 170 -12.98 -14.84 -19.39
N ALA A 171 -12.92 -13.52 -19.41
CA ALA A 171 -12.80 -12.75 -20.65
C ALA A 171 -11.48 -13.03 -21.41
N LEU A 172 -10.41 -13.37 -20.69
CA LEU A 172 -9.14 -13.84 -21.27
C LEU A 172 -9.18 -15.28 -21.81
N GLY A 173 -10.28 -16.01 -21.58
CA GLY A 173 -10.47 -17.39 -22.07
C GLY A 173 -10.24 -18.47 -21.00
N MET A 174 -10.07 -18.12 -19.74
CA MET A 174 -10.02 -19.13 -18.67
C MET A 174 -11.40 -19.76 -18.48
N GLU A 175 -11.44 -21.10 -18.29
CA GLU A 175 -12.68 -21.80 -17.98
C GLU A 175 -13.29 -21.25 -16.67
N PRO A 176 -14.61 -20.93 -16.62
CA PRO A 176 -15.21 -20.20 -15.52
C PRO A 176 -15.04 -20.84 -14.14
N VAL A 177 -15.18 -22.17 -14.02
CA VAL A 177 -14.99 -22.87 -12.75
C VAL A 177 -13.52 -22.81 -12.32
N ARG A 178 -12.60 -22.87 -13.29
CA ARG A 178 -11.18 -22.72 -13.03
C ARG A 178 -10.85 -21.32 -12.51
N ALA A 179 -11.44 -20.25 -13.09
CA ALA A 179 -11.31 -18.90 -12.61
C ALA A 179 -11.89 -18.71 -11.19
N LEU A 180 -13.07 -19.27 -10.94
CA LEU A 180 -13.71 -19.24 -9.61
C LEU A 180 -12.87 -19.93 -8.53
N ARG A 181 -12.10 -20.97 -8.86
CA ARG A 181 -11.22 -21.64 -7.89
C ARG A 181 -10.15 -20.68 -7.34
N LEU A 182 -9.62 -19.75 -8.14
CA LEU A 182 -8.65 -18.76 -7.69
C LEU A 182 -9.26 -17.81 -6.63
N ALA A 183 -10.55 -17.54 -6.71
CA ALA A 183 -11.30 -16.67 -5.80
C ALA A 183 -11.87 -17.41 -4.58
N THR A 184 -11.76 -18.73 -4.50
CA THR A 184 -12.46 -19.53 -3.50
C THR A 184 -11.53 -20.57 -2.85
N ILE A 185 -11.55 -21.81 -3.31
CA ILE A 185 -10.87 -22.93 -2.69
C ILE A 185 -9.34 -22.76 -2.67
N ASN A 186 -8.74 -22.09 -3.67
CA ASN A 186 -7.30 -21.90 -3.69
C ASN A 186 -6.88 -20.90 -2.60
N ALA A 187 -7.53 -19.74 -2.50
CA ALA A 187 -7.28 -18.78 -1.45
C ALA A 187 -7.48 -19.43 -0.06
N ALA A 188 -8.57 -20.20 0.13
CA ALA A 188 -8.82 -20.90 1.38
C ALA A 188 -7.68 -21.88 1.73
N ARG A 189 -7.12 -22.61 0.74
CA ARG A 189 -6.01 -23.55 0.96
C ARG A 189 -4.70 -22.84 1.27
N ILE A 190 -4.37 -21.77 0.54
CA ILE A 190 -3.16 -20.99 0.77
C ILE A 190 -3.12 -20.46 2.21
N TYR A 191 -4.25 -19.95 2.70
CA TYR A 191 -4.36 -19.39 4.06
C TYR A 191 -4.79 -20.41 5.14
N GLY A 192 -4.83 -21.71 4.82
CA GLY A 192 -5.16 -22.75 5.79
C GLY A 192 -6.61 -22.71 6.32
N LEU A 193 -7.52 -22.05 5.62
CA LEU A 193 -8.93 -21.93 5.99
C LEU A 193 -9.67 -23.25 5.72
N ARG A 194 -9.84 -24.03 6.77
CA ARG A 194 -10.46 -25.35 6.65
C ARG A 194 -11.97 -25.23 6.46
N ARG A 195 -12.53 -26.07 5.59
CA ARG A 195 -13.99 -26.16 5.30
C ARG A 195 -14.57 -24.86 4.72
N MET A 196 -13.77 -24.10 3.99
CA MET A 196 -14.16 -22.91 3.26
C MET A 196 -13.74 -23.00 1.79
N GLY A 197 -14.42 -22.26 0.92
CA GLY A 197 -14.07 -22.13 -0.49
C GLY A 197 -14.64 -23.20 -1.42
N ALA A 198 -15.51 -24.11 -0.91
CA ALA A 198 -16.23 -25.07 -1.76
C ALA A 198 -17.61 -25.41 -1.19
N VAL A 199 -18.53 -25.81 -2.05
CA VAL A 199 -19.85 -26.33 -1.68
C VAL A 199 -19.71 -27.82 -1.37
N ALA A 200 -19.66 -28.16 -0.07
CA ALA A 200 -19.50 -29.54 0.37
C ALA A 200 -20.18 -29.79 1.73
N PRO A 201 -20.61 -31.03 2.02
CA PRO A 201 -21.23 -31.36 3.31
C PRO A 201 -20.27 -31.05 4.49
N GLY A 202 -20.79 -30.33 5.50
CA GLY A 202 -20.03 -29.95 6.70
C GLY A 202 -19.06 -28.78 6.51
N TRP A 203 -19.12 -28.08 5.37
CA TRP A 203 -18.37 -26.86 5.11
C TRP A 203 -19.20 -25.63 5.46
N GLU A 204 -18.53 -24.49 5.66
CA GLU A 204 -19.20 -23.20 5.91
C GLU A 204 -20.08 -22.83 4.71
N ALA A 205 -21.30 -22.42 4.99
CA ALA A 205 -22.27 -22.02 3.97
C ALA A 205 -22.11 -20.53 3.61
N ASP A 206 -20.88 -20.14 3.24
CA ASP A 206 -20.57 -18.85 2.63
C ASP A 206 -20.73 -19.02 1.11
N LEU A 207 -21.88 -18.60 0.58
CA LEU A 207 -22.33 -18.93 -0.76
C LEU A 207 -22.69 -17.67 -1.54
N VAL A 208 -22.33 -17.62 -2.81
CA VAL A 208 -22.82 -16.63 -3.76
C VAL A 208 -23.55 -17.34 -4.88
N VAL A 209 -24.79 -16.93 -5.12
CA VAL A 209 -25.59 -17.41 -6.26
C VAL A 209 -25.50 -16.37 -7.37
N PHE A 210 -24.99 -16.77 -8.52
CA PHE A 210 -24.90 -15.92 -9.70
C PHE A 210 -26.02 -16.19 -10.70
N ASP A 211 -26.33 -15.20 -11.52
CA ASP A 211 -27.24 -15.34 -12.66
C ASP A 211 -26.73 -16.34 -13.71
N ASN A 212 -25.45 -16.23 -14.03
CA ASN A 212 -24.73 -17.13 -14.93
C ASN A 212 -23.20 -17.01 -14.71
N LEU A 213 -22.43 -17.89 -15.37
CA LEU A 213 -20.98 -17.94 -15.22
C LEU A 213 -20.20 -16.93 -16.11
N GLN A 214 -20.88 -16.17 -16.93
CA GLN A 214 -20.25 -15.14 -17.77
C GLN A 214 -20.32 -13.76 -17.10
N SER A 215 -21.52 -13.33 -16.69
CA SER A 215 -21.71 -12.01 -16.05
C SER A 215 -21.35 -11.99 -14.58
N LEU A 216 -21.52 -13.13 -13.90
CA LEU A 216 -21.30 -13.29 -12.46
C LEU A 216 -22.02 -12.22 -11.63
N ILE A 217 -23.26 -11.86 -12.03
CA ILE A 217 -24.07 -10.91 -11.26
C ILE A 217 -24.67 -11.65 -10.05
N PRO A 218 -24.35 -11.23 -8.81
CA PRO A 218 -24.86 -11.88 -7.62
C PRO A 218 -26.38 -11.72 -7.53
N GLN A 219 -27.10 -12.83 -7.38
CA GLN A 219 -28.53 -12.88 -7.13
C GLN A 219 -28.84 -13.07 -5.64
N ALA A 220 -27.97 -13.78 -4.93
CA ALA A 220 -28.04 -13.94 -3.49
C ALA A 220 -26.65 -14.18 -2.91
N VAL A 221 -26.42 -13.69 -1.69
CA VAL A 221 -25.20 -13.88 -0.93
C VAL A 221 -25.57 -14.40 0.45
N PHE A 222 -24.96 -15.51 0.86
CA PHE A 222 -25.15 -16.11 2.17
C PHE A 222 -23.84 -16.11 2.94
N HIS A 223 -23.92 -15.73 4.21
CA HIS A 223 -22.85 -15.88 5.18
C HIS A 223 -23.31 -16.86 6.26
N LYS A 224 -22.61 -17.97 6.40
CA LYS A 224 -22.98 -19.07 7.32
C LYS A 224 -24.44 -19.51 7.19
N GLY A 225 -24.93 -19.54 5.95
CA GLY A 225 -26.29 -19.91 5.62
C GLY A 225 -27.34 -18.82 5.86
N VAL A 226 -26.97 -17.64 6.32
CA VAL A 226 -27.84 -16.49 6.51
C VAL A 226 -27.73 -15.53 5.35
N ASP A 227 -28.84 -15.03 4.82
CA ASP A 227 -28.85 -13.99 3.78
C ASP A 227 -28.05 -12.76 4.25
N ALA A 228 -26.95 -12.47 3.57
CA ALA A 228 -26.00 -11.43 3.97
C ALA A 228 -26.60 -10.02 3.83
N LEU A 229 -27.45 -9.77 2.83
CA LEU A 229 -28.09 -8.45 2.65
C LEU A 229 -29.05 -8.15 3.79
N LYS A 230 -29.88 -9.12 4.18
CA LYS A 230 -30.76 -8.98 5.35
C LYS A 230 -30.01 -8.86 6.66
N ALA A 231 -28.82 -9.46 6.76
CA ALA A 231 -27.96 -9.30 7.92
C ALA A 231 -27.35 -7.90 7.98
N CYS A 232 -26.96 -7.32 6.82
CA CYS A 232 -26.46 -5.95 6.72
C CYS A 232 -27.45 -4.90 7.25
N GLU A 233 -28.74 -5.07 7.02
CA GLU A 233 -29.79 -4.15 7.53
C GLU A 233 -29.82 -4.04 9.06
N LYS A 234 -29.26 -5.02 9.76
CA LYS A 234 -29.20 -5.08 11.23
C LYS A 234 -27.89 -4.59 11.83
N ILE A 235 -26.95 -4.17 10.99
CA ILE A 235 -25.65 -3.68 11.48
C ILE A 235 -25.85 -2.32 12.13
N THR A 236 -25.46 -2.21 13.38
CA THR A 236 -25.37 -0.93 14.06
C THR A 236 -24.02 -0.28 13.74
N PRO A 237 -23.98 0.97 13.26
CA PRO A 237 -22.72 1.68 13.07
C PRO A 237 -21.88 1.66 14.34
N VAL A 238 -20.60 1.32 14.21
CA VAL A 238 -19.66 1.31 15.34
C VAL A 238 -19.04 2.70 15.45
N THR A 239 -19.12 3.32 16.62
CA THR A 239 -18.36 4.53 16.89
C THR A 239 -16.88 4.17 17.01
N PRO A 240 -15.98 4.84 16.25
CA PRO A 240 -14.56 4.62 16.38
C PRO A 240 -14.08 4.80 17.82
N ASN A 241 -13.17 3.95 18.26
CA ASN A 241 -12.56 4.11 19.57
C ASN A 241 -11.83 5.46 19.64
N ALA A 242 -12.06 6.23 20.70
CA ALA A 242 -11.44 7.54 20.90
C ALA A 242 -9.90 7.48 20.92
N SER A 243 -9.30 6.33 21.29
CA SER A 243 -7.85 6.13 21.25
C SER A 243 -7.27 6.09 19.82
N LEU A 244 -8.12 5.89 18.81
CA LEU A 244 -7.72 5.89 17.40
C LEU A 244 -7.81 7.30 16.76
N GLN A 245 -8.24 8.28 17.53
CA GLN A 245 -8.30 9.69 17.11
C GLN A 245 -7.13 10.47 17.73
N GLY A 246 -6.82 11.64 17.16
CA GLY A 246 -5.74 12.46 17.67
C GLY A 246 -4.36 11.83 17.55
N SER A 247 -4.10 11.09 16.46
CA SER A 247 -2.83 10.37 16.23
C SER A 247 -1.78 11.19 15.46
N VAL A 248 -2.14 12.38 14.95
CA VAL A 248 -1.22 13.25 14.22
C VAL A 248 -0.61 14.26 15.19
N LYS A 249 0.58 13.96 15.69
CA LYS A 249 1.26 14.69 16.78
C LYS A 249 2.73 14.97 16.44
N PRO A 250 3.05 15.63 15.31
CA PRO A 250 4.43 16.01 15.05
C PRO A 250 4.91 16.97 16.15
N ALA A 251 6.21 17.11 16.31
CA ALA A 251 6.77 18.22 17.08
C ALA A 251 6.40 19.57 16.43
N GLU A 252 6.62 20.67 17.13
CA GLU A 252 6.41 21.99 16.57
C GLU A 252 7.30 22.21 15.34
N PHE A 253 6.72 22.77 14.30
CA PHE A 253 7.39 23.11 13.05
C PHE A 253 6.82 24.42 12.47
N ASP A 254 7.61 25.06 11.64
CA ASP A 254 7.22 26.29 10.95
C ASP A 254 7.82 26.32 9.52
N VAL A 255 7.74 27.45 8.86
CA VAL A 255 8.27 27.65 7.50
C VAL A 255 9.76 27.35 7.41
N THR A 256 10.54 27.61 8.47
CA THR A 256 12.00 27.38 8.48
C THR A 256 12.36 25.91 8.39
N THR A 257 11.46 25.01 8.81
CA THR A 257 11.60 23.55 8.67
C THR A 257 11.79 23.13 7.21
N PHE A 258 11.17 23.84 6.28
CA PHE A 258 11.19 23.56 4.84
C PHE A 258 12.11 24.50 4.06
N SER A 259 12.94 25.28 4.75
CA SER A 259 13.75 26.34 4.14
C SER A 259 14.77 25.82 3.15
N LEU A 260 14.96 26.57 2.06
CA LEU A 260 16.05 26.34 1.11
C LEU A 260 17.45 26.51 1.73
N SER A 261 17.56 27.17 2.88
CA SER A 261 18.82 27.33 3.60
C SER A 261 19.43 25.99 4.06
N HIS A 262 18.69 24.91 4.01
CA HIS A 262 19.21 23.55 4.25
C HIS A 262 20.08 23.03 3.09
N PHE A 263 20.04 23.68 1.92
CA PHE A 263 20.81 23.29 0.73
C PHE A 263 21.93 24.31 0.47
N ALA A 264 23.16 23.88 0.66
CA ALA A 264 24.33 24.74 0.39
C ALA A 264 24.57 24.89 -1.13
N ASP A 265 24.92 26.09 -1.58
CA ASP A 265 25.05 26.44 -3.01
C ASP A 265 26.11 25.61 -3.75
N ASP A 266 27.20 25.27 -3.07
CA ASP A 266 28.39 24.60 -3.63
C ASP A 266 28.29 23.06 -3.59
N ARG A 267 27.15 22.51 -3.14
CA ARG A 267 26.95 21.09 -2.98
C ARG A 267 25.95 20.56 -4.01
N GLU A 268 26.18 19.32 -4.47
CA GLU A 268 25.25 18.57 -5.28
C GLU A 268 24.29 17.76 -4.40
N TYR A 269 23.00 17.78 -4.73
CA TYR A 269 21.94 17.09 -4.00
C TYR A 269 21.21 16.07 -4.88
N PRO A 270 20.83 14.92 -4.32
CA PRO A 270 20.03 13.92 -5.00
C PRO A 270 18.60 14.41 -5.18
N VAL A 271 17.98 14.03 -6.28
CA VAL A 271 16.59 14.33 -6.63
C VAL A 271 15.86 13.03 -6.94
N ILE A 272 14.78 12.76 -6.21
CA ILE A 272 13.87 11.67 -6.53
C ILE A 272 13.17 12.04 -7.84
N THR A 273 13.29 11.23 -8.88
CA THR A 273 12.57 11.44 -10.14
C THR A 273 11.44 10.45 -10.27
N MET A 274 10.20 10.94 -10.18
CA MET A 274 8.99 10.14 -10.37
C MET A 274 8.77 9.80 -11.83
N LEU A 275 8.23 8.62 -12.10
CA LEU A 275 7.83 8.16 -13.41
C LEU A 275 6.30 7.95 -13.42
N PRO A 276 5.54 8.61 -14.29
CA PRO A 276 4.09 8.44 -14.35
C PRO A 276 3.68 6.98 -14.57
N GLY A 277 2.77 6.49 -13.75
CA GLY A 277 2.28 5.10 -13.81
C GLY A 277 3.18 4.05 -13.15
N GLU A 278 4.32 4.47 -12.54
CA GLU A 278 5.27 3.56 -11.92
C GLU A 278 5.43 3.88 -10.42
N ILE A 279 5.67 2.84 -9.63
CA ILE A 279 6.05 2.99 -8.20
C ILE A 279 7.56 3.16 -8.02
N PHE A 280 8.36 2.77 -9.03
CA PHE A 280 9.81 2.96 -9.04
C PHE A 280 10.17 4.42 -9.30
N THR A 281 11.35 4.82 -8.86
CA THR A 281 11.90 6.14 -9.13
C THR A 281 13.25 6.04 -9.82
N GLU A 282 13.66 7.12 -10.46
CA GLU A 282 15.03 7.29 -10.96
C GLU A 282 15.80 8.25 -10.06
N LYS A 283 17.14 8.16 -10.12
CA LYS A 283 18.04 9.07 -9.43
C LYS A 283 18.50 10.17 -10.39
N SER A 284 18.38 11.41 -9.98
CA SER A 284 19.03 12.54 -10.63
C SER A 284 19.67 13.45 -9.58
N THR A 285 20.41 14.45 -10.03
CA THR A 285 21.07 15.39 -9.12
C THR A 285 20.86 16.83 -9.56
N ILE A 286 21.10 17.77 -8.63
CA ILE A 286 21.06 19.21 -8.87
C ILE A 286 22.07 19.92 -7.95
N MET A 287 22.71 20.97 -8.45
CA MET A 287 23.55 21.83 -7.62
C MET A 287 22.69 22.72 -6.71
N GLY A 288 23.08 22.92 -5.45
CA GLY A 288 22.34 23.75 -4.49
C GLY A 288 22.00 25.15 -5.01
N LYS A 289 22.95 25.81 -5.65
CA LYS A 289 22.77 27.15 -6.29
C LYS A 289 21.65 27.18 -7.35
N ASP A 290 21.31 26.05 -7.94
CA ASP A 290 20.34 25.95 -9.04
C ASP A 290 18.93 25.57 -8.53
N ILE A 291 18.79 25.15 -7.27
CA ILE A 291 17.52 24.66 -6.69
C ILE A 291 16.44 25.74 -6.75
N ALA A 292 16.75 26.99 -6.35
CA ALA A 292 15.76 28.06 -6.32
C ALA A 292 15.18 28.35 -7.73
N ALA A 293 16.02 28.32 -8.76
CA ALA A 293 15.59 28.50 -10.14
C ALA A 293 14.77 27.30 -10.64
N ALA A 294 15.15 26.09 -10.28
CA ALA A 294 14.44 24.86 -10.65
C ALA A 294 13.05 24.78 -9.97
N LEU A 295 12.93 25.20 -8.71
CA LEU A 295 11.64 25.35 -8.02
C LEU A 295 10.74 26.38 -8.71
N ALA A 296 11.29 27.56 -9.03
CA ALA A 296 10.54 28.62 -9.68
C ALA A 296 10.05 28.23 -11.11
N SER A 297 10.79 27.37 -11.81
CA SER A 297 10.40 26.84 -13.12
C SER A 297 9.45 25.63 -13.04
N GLY A 298 9.25 25.02 -11.87
CA GLY A 298 8.49 23.79 -11.70
C GLY A 298 9.22 22.51 -12.17
N ASP A 299 10.54 22.57 -12.37
CA ASP A 299 11.35 21.38 -12.68
C ASP A 299 11.56 20.50 -11.45
N VAL A 300 11.70 21.12 -10.28
CA VAL A 300 11.93 20.46 -9.01
C VAL A 300 10.93 20.94 -7.96
N TYR A 301 10.63 20.12 -6.99
CA TYR A 301 9.78 20.41 -5.83
C TYR A 301 10.52 20.10 -4.54
N LEU A 302 10.20 20.81 -3.47
CA LEU A 302 10.55 20.37 -2.13
C LEU A 302 9.65 19.21 -1.71
N ILE A 303 10.22 18.18 -1.09
CA ILE A 303 9.48 17.10 -0.44
C ILE A 303 9.98 16.93 0.99
N ALA A 304 9.08 16.74 1.94
CA ALA A 304 9.45 16.47 3.32
C ALA A 304 8.59 15.37 3.94
N VAL A 305 9.20 14.63 4.85
CA VAL A 305 8.54 13.62 5.69
C VAL A 305 8.73 14.02 7.15
N LEU A 306 7.62 14.32 7.83
CA LEU A 306 7.60 14.71 9.24
C LEU A 306 7.17 13.50 10.08
N GLU A 307 7.94 13.14 11.09
CA GLU A 307 7.52 12.20 12.11
C GLU A 307 6.27 12.76 12.83
N ARG A 308 5.18 11.98 12.85
CA ARG A 308 3.89 12.45 13.38
C ARG A 308 3.33 11.64 14.55
N HIS A 309 4.03 10.63 14.99
CA HIS A 309 3.51 9.68 15.98
C HIS A 309 3.95 9.99 17.40
N HIS A 310 5.20 10.41 17.57
CA HIS A 310 5.88 10.54 18.87
C HIS A 310 6.35 11.97 19.16
N GLY A 311 6.24 12.89 18.18
CA GLY A 311 6.70 14.26 18.32
C GLY A 311 8.20 14.37 18.51
N THR A 312 8.98 13.55 17.80
CA THR A 312 10.44 13.50 17.91
C THR A 312 11.13 14.74 17.34
N GLY A 313 10.45 15.43 16.43
CA GLY A 313 11.02 16.55 15.68
C GLY A 313 11.82 16.10 14.44
N ASN A 314 11.85 14.81 14.14
CA ASN A 314 12.51 14.31 12.93
C ASN A 314 11.76 14.79 11.69
N VAL A 315 12.52 15.36 10.75
CA VAL A 315 12.05 15.79 9.44
C VAL A 315 13.11 15.46 8.40
N GLY A 316 12.78 14.55 7.49
CA GLY A 316 13.55 14.39 6.26
C GLY A 316 13.12 15.45 5.25
N LEU A 317 14.06 16.21 4.70
CA LEU A 317 13.84 17.19 3.64
C LEU A 317 14.66 16.78 2.41
N GLY A 318 14.06 16.87 1.24
CA GLY A 318 14.67 16.47 -0.02
C GLY A 318 14.04 17.17 -1.22
N LEU A 319 14.42 16.67 -2.38
CA LEU A 319 13.99 17.20 -3.68
C LEU A 319 13.33 16.12 -4.52
N LEU A 320 12.30 16.51 -5.26
CA LEU A 320 11.52 15.63 -6.12
C LEU A 320 11.31 16.28 -7.49
N ARG A 321 11.30 15.48 -8.55
CA ARG A 321 11.03 15.88 -9.94
C ARG A 321 9.92 15.03 -10.53
N GLY A 322 9.16 15.59 -11.49
CA GLY A 322 8.18 14.84 -12.26
C GLY A 322 6.78 14.79 -11.64
N TYR A 323 6.44 15.70 -10.72
CA TYR A 323 5.11 15.74 -10.10
C TYR A 323 4.11 16.64 -10.84
N GLY A 324 4.57 17.82 -11.32
CA GLY A 324 3.81 18.71 -12.21
C GLY A 324 3.02 19.83 -11.52
N LEU A 325 2.95 19.89 -10.20
CA LEU A 325 2.23 20.95 -9.46
C LEU A 325 2.74 22.35 -9.82
N LYS A 326 1.85 23.26 -10.20
CA LYS A 326 2.23 24.61 -10.67
C LYS A 326 2.41 25.60 -9.53
N ASP A 327 1.61 25.49 -8.47
CA ASP A 327 1.62 26.42 -7.33
C ASP A 327 1.02 25.73 -6.11
N GLY A 328 1.61 25.93 -4.94
CA GLY A 328 1.09 25.44 -3.67
C GLY A 328 1.74 24.16 -3.16
N ALA A 329 0.96 23.30 -2.51
CA ALA A 329 1.43 22.06 -1.90
C ALA A 329 0.34 20.98 -1.85
N VAL A 330 0.80 19.72 -1.82
CA VAL A 330 -0.02 18.53 -1.54
C VAL A 330 0.57 17.82 -0.33
N ALA A 331 -0.28 17.38 0.59
CA ALA A 331 0.18 16.61 1.74
C ALA A 331 -0.75 15.44 2.05
N THR A 332 -0.17 14.37 2.64
CA THR A 332 -0.88 13.17 3.07
C THR A 332 -0.31 12.61 4.36
N THR A 333 -1.16 11.95 5.14
CA THR A 333 -0.74 11.10 6.27
C THR A 333 -0.85 9.61 5.95
N VAL A 334 -1.25 9.27 4.72
CA VAL A 334 -1.20 7.90 4.20
C VAL A 334 0.12 7.72 3.46
N ALA A 335 1.08 7.06 4.09
CA ALA A 335 2.45 6.91 3.60
C ALA A 335 3.02 5.56 4.05
N HIS A 336 3.10 4.61 3.14
CA HIS A 336 3.53 3.24 3.41
C HIS A 336 4.92 3.14 4.04
N ASP A 337 5.14 2.30 5.07
CA ASP A 337 4.15 1.71 5.99
C ASP A 337 4.13 2.46 7.32
N SER A 338 5.09 3.38 7.48
CA SER A 338 5.27 4.17 8.70
C SER A 338 4.19 5.22 8.87
N HIS A 339 3.52 5.60 7.78
CA HIS A 339 2.45 6.58 7.75
C HIS A 339 2.81 7.91 8.43
N ASN A 340 4.03 8.37 8.20
CA ASN A 340 4.45 9.72 8.56
C ASN A 340 3.75 10.77 7.67
N LEU A 341 3.77 12.04 8.07
CA LEU A 341 3.20 13.11 7.27
C LEU A 341 4.16 13.45 6.13
N ILE A 342 3.73 13.22 4.89
CA ILE A 342 4.45 13.63 3.69
C ILE A 342 3.85 14.91 3.14
N VAL A 343 4.71 15.83 2.73
CA VAL A 343 4.32 17.06 2.03
C VAL A 343 5.26 17.35 0.87
N ILE A 344 4.70 17.70 -0.28
CA ILE A 344 5.40 18.22 -1.45
C ILE A 344 4.90 19.63 -1.76
N GLY A 345 5.78 20.52 -2.18
CA GLY A 345 5.35 21.88 -2.50
C GLY A 345 6.33 22.67 -3.36
N THR A 346 5.82 23.76 -3.89
CA THR A 346 6.56 24.73 -4.69
C THR A 346 7.28 25.79 -3.83
N SER A 347 6.92 25.87 -2.55
CA SER A 347 7.54 26.80 -1.59
C SER A 347 7.44 26.29 -0.15
N PRO A 348 8.34 26.73 0.76
CA PRO A 348 8.27 26.44 2.19
C PRO A 348 6.95 26.87 2.85
N GLU A 349 6.41 28.01 2.44
CA GLU A 349 5.16 28.56 2.96
C GLU A 349 3.96 27.69 2.63
N ALA A 350 3.89 27.19 1.39
CA ALA A 350 2.83 26.28 0.95
C ALA A 350 2.90 24.94 1.69
N MET A 351 4.12 24.39 1.83
CA MET A 351 4.32 23.14 2.58
C MET A 351 3.93 23.27 4.04
N ASN A 352 4.28 24.36 4.68
CA ASN A 352 3.90 24.64 6.07
C ASN A 352 2.39 24.77 6.22
N ALA A 353 1.70 25.42 5.27
CA ALA A 353 0.24 25.52 5.27
C ALA A 353 -0.43 24.14 5.14
N ALA A 354 0.03 23.31 4.20
CA ALA A 354 -0.50 21.97 3.99
C ALA A 354 -0.26 21.05 5.19
N ALA A 355 0.96 21.05 5.74
CA ALA A 355 1.27 20.23 6.92
C ALA A 355 0.44 20.64 8.15
N LYS A 356 0.28 21.94 8.41
CA LYS A 356 -0.57 22.46 9.49
C LYS A 356 -2.04 22.10 9.32
N GLU A 357 -2.55 22.12 8.10
CA GLU A 357 -3.92 21.69 7.82
C GLU A 357 -4.14 20.22 8.20
N LEU A 358 -3.22 19.31 7.83
CA LEU A 358 -3.33 17.91 8.21
C LEU A 358 -3.22 17.68 9.73
N VAL A 359 -2.41 18.47 10.42
CA VAL A 359 -2.40 18.44 11.91
C VAL A 359 -3.75 18.91 12.46
N ARG A 360 -4.33 19.97 11.90
CA ARG A 360 -5.63 20.53 12.35
C ARG A 360 -6.77 19.51 12.20
N VAL A 361 -6.82 18.79 11.06
CA VAL A 361 -7.89 17.81 10.78
C VAL A 361 -7.56 16.40 11.28
N GLN A 362 -6.39 16.21 11.85
CA GLN A 362 -5.90 14.93 12.37
C GLN A 362 -5.69 13.86 11.29
N GLY A 363 -5.16 14.30 10.14
CA GLY A 363 -4.73 13.46 9.04
C GLY A 363 -5.69 13.42 7.86
N GLY A 364 -5.22 12.88 6.77
CA GLY A 364 -5.93 12.79 5.51
C GLY A 364 -5.13 13.27 4.32
N TYR A 365 -5.82 13.82 3.34
CA TYR A 365 -5.28 14.45 2.14
C TYR A 365 -5.60 15.94 2.12
N THR A 366 -4.66 16.76 1.72
CA THR A 366 -4.91 18.20 1.55
C THR A 366 -4.20 18.75 0.33
N LEU A 367 -4.86 19.72 -0.31
CA LEU A 367 -4.39 20.50 -1.45
C LEU A 367 -4.39 21.97 -1.08
N VAL A 368 -3.27 22.64 -1.31
CA VAL A 368 -3.06 24.07 -1.04
C VAL A 368 -2.65 24.76 -2.34
N LYS A 369 -3.16 25.99 -2.57
CA LYS A 369 -2.72 26.89 -3.64
C LYS A 369 -2.12 28.15 -3.02
N GLY A 370 -0.89 28.49 -3.39
CA GLY A 370 -0.12 29.45 -2.61
C GLY A 370 -0.03 28.99 -1.17
N THR A 371 -0.70 29.65 -0.24
CA THR A 371 -0.83 29.25 1.19
C THR A 371 -2.28 28.98 1.59
N GLU A 372 -3.24 29.07 0.66
CA GLU A 372 -4.66 28.88 0.94
C GLU A 372 -5.06 27.40 0.72
N VAL A 373 -5.75 26.83 1.69
CA VAL A 373 -6.30 25.47 1.58
C VAL A 373 -7.40 25.45 0.52
N VAL A 374 -7.20 24.71 -0.55
CA VAL A 374 -8.19 24.53 -1.63
C VAL A 374 -9.19 23.46 -1.28
N ASP A 375 -8.69 22.33 -0.74
CA ASP A 375 -9.52 21.22 -0.33
C ASP A 375 -8.79 20.33 0.68
N THR A 376 -9.57 19.63 1.52
CA THR A 376 -9.05 18.69 2.50
C THR A 376 -10.02 17.53 2.69
N LEU A 377 -9.52 16.29 2.54
CA LEU A 377 -10.23 15.07 2.90
C LEU A 377 -9.72 14.57 4.26
N PRO A 378 -10.45 14.75 5.35
CA PRO A 378 -10.04 14.27 6.67
C PRO A 378 -10.11 12.75 6.79
N LEU A 379 -9.04 12.15 7.31
CA LEU A 379 -8.96 10.73 7.69
C LEU A 379 -8.59 10.64 9.18
N ASN A 380 -9.53 11.01 10.02
CA ASN A 380 -9.31 11.25 11.44
C ASN A 380 -9.19 9.99 12.33
N ILE A 381 -9.36 8.81 11.76
CA ILE A 381 -9.12 7.52 12.43
C ILE A 381 -7.69 7.09 12.12
N CYS A 382 -6.79 7.22 13.07
CA CYS A 382 -5.35 6.97 12.94
C CYS A 382 -4.64 7.84 11.89
N GLY A 383 -5.29 8.87 11.35
CA GLY A 383 -4.77 9.61 10.19
C GLY A 383 -4.85 8.83 8.87
N LEU A 384 -5.64 7.75 8.80
CA LEU A 384 -5.66 6.78 7.70
C LEU A 384 -7.05 6.44 7.20
N MET A 385 -8.07 6.53 8.05
CA MET A 385 -9.42 6.08 7.75
C MET A 385 -10.46 7.14 8.14
N SER A 386 -11.62 7.06 7.50
CA SER A 386 -12.78 7.90 7.79
C SER A 386 -13.96 7.07 8.29
N SER A 387 -14.81 7.68 9.11
CA SER A 387 -16.12 7.15 9.48
C SER A 387 -17.25 7.64 8.55
N ALA A 388 -16.93 8.47 7.56
CA ALA A 388 -17.90 8.93 6.58
C ALA A 388 -18.45 7.76 5.74
N PRO A 389 -19.69 7.85 5.23
CA PRO A 389 -20.22 6.89 4.27
C PRO A 389 -19.31 6.75 3.04
N ALA A 390 -19.20 5.54 2.50
CA ALA A 390 -18.31 5.27 1.37
C ALA A 390 -18.60 6.14 0.14
N GLU A 391 -19.86 6.39 -0.18
CA GLU A 391 -20.26 7.21 -1.33
C GLU A 391 -19.82 8.67 -1.17
N GLU A 392 -19.90 9.23 0.04
CA GLU A 392 -19.41 10.57 0.35
C GLU A 392 -17.88 10.62 0.21
N LEU A 393 -17.20 9.60 0.75
CA LEU A 393 -15.74 9.51 0.70
C LEU A 393 -15.23 9.37 -0.75
N ILE A 394 -15.89 8.57 -1.59
CA ILE A 394 -15.56 8.44 -3.02
C ILE A 394 -15.70 9.79 -3.72
N GLY A 395 -16.82 10.48 -3.53
CA GLY A 395 -17.02 11.80 -4.13
C GLY A 395 -15.96 12.81 -3.74
N SER A 396 -15.57 12.82 -2.47
CA SER A 396 -14.52 13.71 -1.94
C SER A 396 -13.12 13.36 -2.48
N LEU A 397 -12.81 12.06 -2.64
CA LEU A 397 -11.56 11.59 -3.25
C LEU A 397 -11.45 12.03 -4.71
N ASP A 398 -12.52 11.81 -5.49
CA ASP A 398 -12.58 12.19 -6.91
C ASP A 398 -12.44 13.72 -7.07
N GLU A 399 -13.11 14.48 -6.21
CA GLU A 399 -13.09 15.95 -6.24
C GLU A 399 -11.70 16.51 -5.92
N ILE A 400 -11.06 16.07 -4.84
CA ILE A 400 -9.73 16.57 -4.45
C ILE A 400 -8.66 16.16 -5.46
N ALA A 401 -8.72 14.94 -6.03
CA ALA A 401 -7.82 14.49 -7.08
C ALA A 401 -8.00 15.33 -8.36
N ALA A 402 -9.23 15.58 -8.78
CA ALA A 402 -9.51 16.43 -9.95
C ALA A 402 -8.98 17.86 -9.75
N LYS A 403 -9.12 18.45 -8.56
CA LYS A 403 -8.57 19.75 -8.22
C LYS A 403 -7.03 19.76 -8.27
N ALA A 404 -6.38 18.70 -7.81
CA ALA A 404 -4.92 18.57 -7.85
C ALA A 404 -4.41 18.49 -9.31
N HIS A 405 -5.07 17.71 -10.18
CA HIS A 405 -4.76 17.67 -11.60
C HIS A 405 -5.00 19.02 -12.29
N ALA A 406 -6.10 19.72 -11.97
CA ALA A 406 -6.35 21.06 -12.46
C ALA A 406 -5.27 22.07 -12.03
N GLN A 407 -4.62 21.84 -10.87
CA GLN A 407 -3.50 22.62 -10.36
C GLN A 407 -2.15 22.17 -10.95
N GLY A 408 -2.14 21.15 -11.80
CA GLY A 408 -1.02 20.77 -12.66
C GLY A 408 -0.38 19.42 -12.35
N VAL A 409 -0.82 18.69 -11.33
CA VAL A 409 -0.33 17.32 -11.12
C VAL A 409 -0.51 16.50 -12.38
N LEU A 410 0.55 15.82 -12.82
CA LEU A 410 0.61 15.15 -14.12
C LEU A 410 -0.40 14.01 -14.23
N ASP A 411 -0.94 13.83 -15.43
CA ASP A 411 -1.70 12.63 -15.76
C ASP A 411 -0.85 11.37 -15.53
N GLY A 412 -1.47 10.32 -14.97
CA GLY A 412 -0.77 9.08 -14.60
C GLY A 412 -0.06 9.12 -13.24
N ILE A 413 -0.14 10.25 -12.51
CA ILE A 413 0.28 10.35 -11.11
C ILE A 413 -0.97 10.54 -10.25
N ASP A 414 -1.26 9.62 -9.35
CA ASP A 414 -2.22 9.88 -8.29
C ASP A 414 -1.62 10.91 -7.32
N PRO A 415 -2.31 12.04 -7.05
CA PRO A 415 -1.73 13.13 -6.27
C PRO A 415 -1.30 12.75 -4.85
N PHE A 416 -1.91 11.73 -4.25
CA PHE A 416 -1.69 11.37 -2.86
C PHE A 416 -1.00 10.03 -2.70
N ILE A 417 -1.50 8.96 -3.35
CA ILE A 417 -0.94 7.63 -3.18
C ILE A 417 0.48 7.52 -3.78
N SER A 418 0.77 8.26 -4.85
CA SER A 418 2.12 8.27 -5.41
C SER A 418 3.14 8.83 -4.42
N LEU A 419 2.75 9.79 -3.57
CA LEU A 419 3.62 10.31 -2.50
C LEU A 419 3.86 9.26 -1.41
N SER A 420 2.88 8.41 -1.13
CA SER A 420 3.00 7.33 -0.16
C SER A 420 4.21 6.43 -0.44
N PHE A 421 4.42 6.08 -1.72
CA PHE A 421 5.55 5.25 -2.14
C PHE A 421 6.90 5.98 -2.07
N MET A 422 6.93 7.32 -2.07
CA MET A 422 8.19 8.06 -1.94
C MET A 422 8.84 7.87 -0.57
N ALA A 423 8.07 7.50 0.46
CA ALA A 423 8.55 7.27 1.81
C ALA A 423 8.84 5.79 2.13
N LEU A 424 8.68 4.87 1.19
CA LEU A 424 8.85 3.44 1.42
C LEU A 424 10.28 2.97 1.07
N PRO A 425 11.19 2.77 2.05
CA PRO A 425 12.62 2.56 1.81
C PRO A 425 12.98 1.14 1.37
N VAL A 426 12.03 0.39 0.83
CA VAL A 426 12.23 -0.95 0.26
C VAL A 426 11.92 -1.01 -1.25
N ILE A 427 11.43 0.09 -1.83
CA ILE A 427 11.19 0.17 -3.28
C ILE A 427 12.34 0.95 -3.95
N PRO A 428 12.96 0.47 -5.04
CA PRO A 428 14.02 1.18 -5.77
C PRO A 428 13.53 2.51 -6.38
N LYS A 429 14.42 3.55 -6.57
CA LYS A 429 15.85 3.53 -6.21
C LYS A 429 16.14 4.52 -5.07
N LEU A 430 15.51 5.71 -5.10
CA LEU A 430 15.74 6.80 -4.15
C LEU A 430 14.43 7.09 -3.41
N ARG A 431 14.52 7.19 -2.08
CA ARG A 431 13.37 7.42 -1.18
C ARG A 431 13.68 8.49 -0.15
N ILE A 432 12.66 8.90 0.58
CA ILE A 432 12.81 9.85 1.67
C ILE A 432 12.02 9.36 2.90
N THR A 433 12.67 9.29 4.05
CA THR A 433 12.02 8.99 5.33
C THR A 433 12.06 10.21 6.25
N ASP A 434 11.46 10.15 7.42
CA ASP A 434 11.60 11.19 8.45
C ASP A 434 13.04 11.38 8.93
N MET A 435 13.95 10.46 8.58
CA MET A 435 15.38 10.53 8.91
C MET A 435 16.25 11.08 7.76
N GLY A 436 15.69 11.29 6.56
CA GLY A 436 16.39 11.87 5.42
C GLY A 436 16.26 11.10 4.11
N MET A 437 17.04 11.53 3.11
CA MET A 437 17.09 10.90 1.79
C MET A 437 17.82 9.55 1.87
N PHE A 438 17.21 8.51 1.32
CA PHE A 438 17.66 7.13 1.44
C PHE A 438 17.86 6.47 0.07
N ASP A 439 19.04 5.90 -0.13
CA ASP A 439 19.38 5.10 -1.29
C ASP A 439 19.04 3.62 -1.01
N THR A 440 18.06 3.09 -1.73
CA THR A 440 17.60 1.71 -1.49
C THR A 440 18.51 0.66 -2.11
N GLU A 441 19.33 1.02 -3.09
CA GLU A 441 20.28 0.10 -3.73
C GLU A 441 21.55 -0.06 -2.86
N GLU A 442 22.07 1.04 -2.30
CA GLU A 442 23.19 1.01 -1.35
C GLU A 442 22.73 0.70 0.09
N PHE A 443 21.42 0.78 0.34
CA PHE A 443 20.76 0.57 1.63
C PHE A 443 21.30 1.46 2.75
N GLU A 444 21.56 2.75 2.44
CA GLU A 444 22.07 3.76 3.37
C GLU A 444 21.51 5.17 3.10
N PHE A 445 21.64 6.05 4.11
CA PHE A 445 21.33 7.47 3.90
C PHE A 445 22.35 8.16 3.02
N ILE A 446 21.87 9.04 2.15
CA ILE A 446 22.72 9.92 1.36
C ILE A 446 23.23 11.04 2.28
N LYS A 447 24.55 11.21 2.31
CA LYS A 447 25.26 12.19 3.17
C LYS A 447 25.28 13.57 2.58
#